data_e70eae49ff26926958bf90e2aa7ad115
#
_entry.id   e70eae49ff26926958bf90e2aa7ad115
#
_cell.length_a   1.000
_cell.length_b   1.000
_cell.length_c   1.000
_cell.angle_alpha   90.00
_cell.angle_beta   90.00
_cell.angle_gamma   90.00
#
_symmetry.space_group_name_H-M   'P 1'
#
loop_
_entity.id
_entity.type
_entity.pdbx_description
1 polymer ?
#
loop_
_entity_poly.entity_id
_entity_poly.type
_entity_poly.pdbx_seq_one_letter_code
_entity_poly.pdbx_strand_id
1 'polypeptide(L)'
;MKYTIKKLVFIITTVFLSIALAGCSTKTPTSQEAIDKYTEALKNIKSETYYSDVTVKDTIRNKENTYKFNINGTIVDNPLAMNVNIKIDDTALSLYMKNSNSLYVKQNSLSWRKYKSSSETLERFDSANKMSRDKENIDFLKSNANDFNVEEQGDNYVLTYSGSDTKYKDFLISSFIGFGEMSEFNRYDLKNITIKQTIKKSSFEPVELNITSELTYKYDSSVKSYIEIKTTTSNINLGKVAQPDDLKVTNNL
;
A
#
# COMPACT_ATOMS: atom_id res chain seq x y z
N MET A 1 -25.05 -19.28 57.82
CA MET A 1 -24.01 -19.51 56.76
C MET A 1 -24.56 -19.55 55.32
N LYS A 2 -25.75 -20.04 55.04
CA LYS A 2 -26.29 -20.09 53.64
C LYS A 2 -26.69 -18.71 53.05
N TYR A 3 -27.00 -17.69 53.89
CA TYR A 3 -27.41 -16.36 53.42
C TYR A 3 -26.24 -15.47 52.98
N THR A 4 -25.06 -15.67 53.54
CA THR A 4 -23.84 -14.88 53.27
C THR A 4 -23.24 -15.26 51.91
N ILE A 5 -23.31 -16.55 51.56
CA ILE A 5 -22.79 -17.05 50.27
C ILE A 5 -23.64 -16.55 49.09
N LYS A 6 -25.00 -16.51 49.25
CA LYS A 6 -25.86 -15.99 48.19
C LYS A 6 -25.65 -14.49 47.91
N LYS A 7 -25.39 -13.68 48.94
CA LYS A 7 -25.06 -12.25 48.79
C LYS A 7 -23.69 -12.05 48.14
N LEU A 8 -22.70 -12.89 48.49
CA LEU A 8 -21.36 -12.79 47.89
C LEU A 8 -21.37 -13.20 46.39
N VAL A 9 -22.09 -14.23 46.02
CA VAL A 9 -22.24 -14.65 44.62
C VAL A 9 -22.96 -13.56 43.81
N PHE A 10 -23.97 -12.90 44.37
CA PHE A 10 -24.68 -11.83 43.67
C PHE A 10 -23.82 -10.58 43.45
N ILE A 11 -22.97 -10.22 44.41
CA ILE A 11 -22.03 -9.09 44.27
C ILE A 11 -20.94 -9.40 43.24
N ILE A 12 -20.41 -10.63 43.21
CA ILE A 12 -19.40 -11.03 42.24
C ILE A 12 -19.98 -11.04 40.80
N THR A 13 -21.23 -11.53 40.63
CA THR A 13 -21.89 -11.53 39.30
C THR A 13 -22.21 -10.12 38.82
N THR A 14 -22.59 -9.18 39.73
CA THR A 14 -22.85 -7.80 39.33
C THR A 14 -21.57 -7.05 38.99
N VAL A 15 -20.45 -7.34 39.66
CA VAL A 15 -19.14 -6.75 39.32
C VAL A 15 -18.61 -7.30 38.00
N PHE A 16 -18.78 -8.59 37.69
CA PHE A 16 -18.40 -9.15 36.37
C PHE A 16 -19.33 -8.65 35.24
N LEU A 17 -20.62 -8.42 35.50
CA LEU A 17 -21.51 -7.84 34.49
C LEU A 17 -21.21 -6.36 34.22
N SER A 18 -20.77 -5.60 35.22
CA SER A 18 -20.38 -4.20 35.03
C SER A 18 -19.04 -4.02 34.35
N ILE A 19 -18.11 -4.99 34.43
CA ILE A 19 -16.85 -5.01 33.68
C ILE A 19 -17.12 -5.40 32.22
N ALA A 20 -18.10 -6.26 31.95
CA ALA A 20 -18.49 -6.64 30.58
C ALA A 20 -19.24 -5.52 29.84
N LEU A 21 -19.85 -4.56 30.54
CA LEU A 21 -20.53 -3.39 29.97
C LEU A 21 -19.63 -2.16 29.87
N ALA A 22 -18.44 -2.18 30.50
CA ALA A 22 -17.38 -1.21 30.26
C ALA A 22 -16.49 -1.59 29.06
N GLY A 23 -16.99 -2.43 28.15
CA GLY A 23 -16.48 -2.54 26.80
C GLY A 23 -16.63 -1.17 26.17
N CYS A 24 -15.51 -0.41 26.13
CA CYS A 24 -15.38 0.84 25.41
C CYS A 24 -16.04 0.66 24.05
N SER A 25 -17.23 1.19 23.85
CA SER A 25 -17.65 1.56 22.50
C SER A 25 -16.74 2.72 22.11
N THR A 26 -15.55 2.41 21.66
CA THR A 26 -14.70 3.40 21.02
C THR A 26 -15.50 3.86 19.82
N LYS A 27 -16.05 5.06 19.93
CA LYS A 27 -16.79 5.68 18.84
C LYS A 27 -15.92 5.58 17.60
N THR A 28 -16.48 5.06 16.50
CA THR A 28 -15.80 5.05 15.20
C THR A 28 -15.21 6.44 14.95
N PRO A 29 -13.93 6.57 14.66
CA PRO A 29 -13.30 7.87 14.44
C PRO A 29 -13.95 8.58 13.25
N THR A 30 -13.95 9.90 13.27
CA THR A 30 -14.27 10.69 12.08
C THR A 30 -13.23 10.42 10.99
N SER A 31 -13.57 10.73 9.73
CA SER A 31 -12.65 10.59 8.60
C SER A 31 -11.35 11.38 8.84
N GLN A 32 -11.46 12.60 9.37
CA GLN A 32 -10.30 13.43 9.71
C GLN A 32 -9.41 12.76 10.76
N GLU A 33 -10.01 12.28 11.87
CA GLU A 33 -9.26 11.61 12.94
C GLU A 33 -8.58 10.32 12.45
N ALA A 34 -9.27 9.53 11.61
CA ALA A 34 -8.72 8.30 11.06
C ALA A 34 -7.55 8.58 10.11
N ILE A 35 -7.69 9.56 9.21
CA ILE A 35 -6.65 9.94 8.25
C ILE A 35 -5.46 10.60 8.97
N ASP A 36 -5.68 11.43 9.98
CA ASP A 36 -4.58 12.02 10.75
C ASP A 36 -3.73 10.95 11.43
N LYS A 37 -4.36 9.96 12.07
CA LYS A 37 -3.67 8.85 12.72
C LYS A 37 -3.01 7.91 11.71
N TYR A 38 -3.67 7.63 10.59
CA TYR A 38 -3.11 6.82 9.50
C TYR A 38 -1.85 7.47 8.92
N THR A 39 -1.92 8.75 8.60
CA THR A 39 -0.76 9.48 8.03
C THR A 39 0.38 9.63 9.03
N GLU A 40 0.10 9.69 10.32
CA GLU A 40 1.14 9.63 11.36
C GLU A 40 1.77 8.23 11.46
N ALA A 41 0.96 7.16 11.35
CA ALA A 41 1.50 5.79 11.29
C ALA A 41 2.41 5.59 10.07
N LEU A 42 2.03 6.11 8.89
CA LEU A 42 2.84 6.04 7.68
C LEU A 42 4.25 6.64 7.85
N LYS A 43 4.37 7.78 8.54
CA LYS A 43 5.67 8.43 8.81
C LYS A 43 6.60 7.56 9.66
N ASN A 44 6.05 6.66 10.46
CA ASN A 44 6.79 5.82 11.38
C ASN A 44 7.20 4.46 10.79
N ILE A 45 6.80 4.16 9.56
CA ILE A 45 7.20 2.94 8.86
C ILE A 45 8.67 3.05 8.44
N LYS A 46 9.50 2.11 8.92
CA LYS A 46 10.92 1.99 8.59
C LYS A 46 11.22 0.77 7.73
N SER A 47 10.33 -0.20 7.74
CA SER A 47 10.39 -1.37 6.87
C SER A 47 8.99 -1.93 6.68
N GLU A 48 8.77 -2.55 5.53
CA GLU A 48 7.53 -3.24 5.21
C GLU A 48 7.75 -4.36 4.21
N THR A 49 6.87 -5.35 4.25
CA THR A 49 6.71 -6.35 3.20
C THR A 49 5.40 -6.06 2.49
N TYR A 50 5.42 -5.98 1.19
CA TYR A 50 4.23 -5.73 0.39
C TYR A 50 4.06 -6.75 -0.72
N TYR A 51 2.81 -6.93 -1.11
CA TYR A 51 2.39 -7.68 -2.28
C TYR A 51 1.36 -6.84 -3.03
N SER A 52 1.60 -6.58 -4.30
CA SER A 52 0.71 -5.78 -5.14
C SER A 52 0.36 -6.51 -6.42
N ASP A 53 -0.93 -6.63 -6.68
CA ASP A 53 -1.51 -7.05 -7.96
C ASP A 53 -2.04 -5.82 -8.67
N VAL A 54 -1.61 -5.63 -9.91
CA VAL A 54 -2.10 -4.57 -10.79
C VAL A 54 -2.64 -5.19 -12.06
N THR A 55 -3.85 -4.83 -12.41
CA THR A 55 -4.49 -5.20 -13.68
C THR A 55 -4.83 -3.93 -14.45
N VAL A 56 -4.37 -3.84 -15.69
CA VAL A 56 -4.74 -2.77 -16.61
C VAL A 56 -5.47 -3.40 -17.79
N LYS A 57 -6.68 -2.91 -18.07
CA LYS A 57 -7.48 -3.32 -19.23
C LYS A 57 -7.70 -2.14 -20.14
N ASP A 58 -7.10 -2.18 -21.30
CA ASP A 58 -7.24 -1.15 -22.33
C ASP A 58 -8.22 -1.61 -23.39
N THR A 59 -9.24 -0.81 -23.65
CA THR A 59 -10.17 -0.99 -24.76
C THR A 59 -9.84 -0.01 -25.85
N ILE A 60 -9.46 -0.50 -27.03
CA ILE A 60 -9.15 0.30 -28.21
C ILE A 60 -9.99 -0.24 -29.36
N ARG A 61 -10.88 0.56 -29.91
CA ARG A 61 -11.76 0.18 -31.03
C ARG A 61 -12.49 -1.15 -30.79
N ASN A 62 -13.08 -1.31 -29.59
CA ASN A 62 -13.77 -2.51 -29.13
C ASN A 62 -12.90 -3.77 -28.97
N LYS A 63 -11.57 -3.64 -29.02
CA LYS A 63 -10.64 -4.70 -28.70
C LYS A 63 -10.06 -4.47 -27.33
N GLU A 64 -10.20 -5.44 -26.44
CA GLU A 64 -9.64 -5.39 -25.09
C GLU A 64 -8.26 -6.06 -25.06
N ASN A 65 -7.30 -5.38 -24.43
CA ASN A 65 -6.02 -5.94 -24.03
C ASN A 65 -5.91 -5.87 -22.51
N THR A 66 -5.45 -6.94 -21.90
CA THR A 66 -5.27 -7.00 -20.44
C THR A 66 -3.79 -7.21 -20.13
N TYR A 67 -3.25 -6.39 -19.24
CA TYR A 67 -1.88 -6.50 -18.72
C TYR A 67 -1.95 -6.76 -17.22
N LYS A 68 -1.12 -7.67 -16.73
CA LYS A 68 -1.04 -8.03 -15.31
C LYS A 68 0.37 -7.84 -14.79
N PHE A 69 0.46 -7.19 -13.64
CA PHE A 69 1.72 -6.94 -12.93
C PHE A 69 1.57 -7.48 -11.51
N ASN A 70 2.52 -8.30 -11.08
CA ASN A 70 2.64 -8.69 -9.67
C ASN A 70 3.94 -8.13 -9.14
N ILE A 71 3.89 -7.48 -7.99
CA ILE A 71 5.06 -6.93 -7.32
C ILE A 71 5.02 -7.42 -5.89
N ASN A 72 6.09 -8.02 -5.44
CA ASN A 72 6.22 -8.39 -4.04
C ASN A 72 7.64 -8.14 -3.54
N GLY A 73 7.78 -7.78 -2.30
CA GLY A 73 9.08 -7.54 -1.76
C GLY A 73 9.08 -7.04 -0.32
N THR A 74 10.29 -6.93 0.18
CA THR A 74 10.59 -6.30 1.46
C THR A 74 11.53 -5.14 1.23
N ILE A 75 11.20 -4.00 1.82
CA ILE A 75 12.00 -2.78 1.77
C ILE A 75 12.30 -2.33 3.20
N VAL A 76 13.50 -1.83 3.41
CA VAL A 76 13.98 -1.18 4.64
C VAL A 76 14.52 0.19 4.26
N ASP A 77 14.14 1.23 4.98
CA ASP A 77 14.45 2.61 4.61
C ASP A 77 15.86 3.06 4.98
N ASN A 78 16.34 2.69 6.15
CA ASN A 78 17.61 3.23 6.65
C ASN A 78 18.44 2.18 7.38
N PRO A 79 19.57 1.70 6.78
CA PRO A 79 19.98 2.03 5.39
C PRO A 79 19.05 1.40 4.37
N LEU A 80 18.90 2.04 3.19
CA LEU A 80 18.05 1.50 2.13
C LEU A 80 18.52 0.12 1.72
N ALA A 81 17.64 -0.87 1.90
CA ALA A 81 17.85 -2.24 1.46
C ALA A 81 16.52 -2.78 0.90
N MET A 82 16.59 -3.64 -0.11
CA MET A 82 15.39 -4.22 -0.71
C MET A 82 15.63 -5.59 -1.33
N ASN A 83 14.57 -6.39 -1.34
CA ASN A 83 14.44 -7.59 -2.15
C ASN A 83 13.04 -7.55 -2.77
N VAL A 84 12.96 -7.29 -4.08
CA VAL A 84 11.71 -7.04 -4.80
C VAL A 84 11.66 -7.93 -6.03
N ASN A 85 10.53 -8.59 -6.22
CA ASN A 85 10.22 -9.37 -7.40
C ASN A 85 9.06 -8.70 -8.14
N ILE A 86 9.24 -8.52 -9.44
CA ILE A 86 8.26 -7.94 -10.35
C ILE A 86 7.99 -8.98 -11.43
N LYS A 87 6.73 -9.30 -11.66
CA LYS A 87 6.30 -10.14 -12.76
C LYS A 87 5.36 -9.33 -13.65
N ILE A 88 5.68 -9.25 -14.93
CA ILE A 88 4.89 -8.59 -15.95
C ILE A 88 4.63 -9.64 -17.02
N ASP A 89 3.40 -10.13 -17.10
CA ASP A 89 3.03 -11.26 -17.96
C ASP A 89 4.02 -12.44 -17.80
N ASP A 90 4.80 -12.76 -18.85
CA ASP A 90 5.80 -13.84 -18.82
C ASP A 90 7.21 -13.38 -18.43
N THR A 91 7.40 -12.10 -18.13
CA THR A 91 8.70 -11.55 -17.73
C THR A 91 8.78 -11.39 -16.22
N ALA A 92 9.80 -12.00 -15.61
CA ALA A 92 10.11 -11.83 -14.21
C ALA A 92 11.39 -11.03 -14.03
N LEU A 93 11.36 -10.04 -13.14
CA LEU A 93 12.51 -9.23 -12.74
C LEU A 93 12.67 -9.31 -11.23
N SER A 94 13.86 -9.68 -10.77
CA SER A 94 14.20 -9.66 -9.34
C SER A 94 15.27 -8.61 -9.10
N LEU A 95 15.05 -7.81 -8.07
CA LEU A 95 15.93 -6.74 -7.62
C LEU A 95 16.38 -7.02 -6.19
N TYR A 96 17.67 -6.95 -5.94
CA TYR A 96 18.22 -7.07 -4.60
C TYR A 96 19.24 -5.98 -4.32
N MET A 97 19.09 -5.34 -3.17
CA MET A 97 20.02 -4.33 -2.66
C MET A 97 20.20 -4.57 -1.17
N LYS A 98 21.41 -4.89 -0.72
CA LYS A 98 21.74 -5.06 0.69
C LYS A 98 21.99 -3.72 1.39
N ASN A 99 22.55 -2.77 0.63
CA ASN A 99 22.84 -1.41 1.05
C ASN A 99 22.91 -0.54 -0.21
N SER A 100 23.01 0.77 -0.03
CA SER A 100 23.01 1.74 -1.14
C SER A 100 24.13 1.59 -2.18
N ASN A 101 25.07 0.64 -2.03
CA ASN A 101 26.26 0.60 -2.89
C ASN A 101 26.15 -0.35 -4.08
N SER A 102 25.24 -1.30 -4.06
CA SER A 102 25.16 -2.32 -5.11
C SER A 102 23.74 -2.81 -5.32
N LEU A 103 23.26 -2.65 -6.53
CA LEU A 103 22.02 -3.23 -7.03
C LEU A 103 22.32 -4.51 -7.81
N TYR A 104 21.68 -5.58 -7.45
CA TYR A 104 21.69 -6.83 -8.19
C TYR A 104 20.36 -6.99 -8.91
N VAL A 105 20.41 -7.37 -10.17
CA VAL A 105 19.25 -7.53 -11.04
C VAL A 105 19.30 -8.90 -11.69
N LYS A 106 18.19 -9.61 -11.67
CA LYS A 106 18.01 -10.89 -12.37
C LYS A 106 16.74 -10.81 -13.20
N GLN A 107 16.84 -11.17 -14.47
CA GLN A 107 15.70 -11.26 -15.39
C GLN A 107 15.44 -12.72 -15.76
N ASN A 108 14.23 -13.17 -15.52
CA ASN A 108 13.79 -14.55 -15.77
C ASN A 108 14.77 -15.59 -15.14
N SER A 109 15.23 -16.56 -15.91
CA SER A 109 16.20 -17.57 -15.51
C SER A 109 17.66 -17.16 -15.69
N LEU A 110 17.95 -15.90 -16.08
CA LEU A 110 19.31 -15.43 -16.27
C LEU A 110 20.04 -15.32 -14.91
N SER A 111 21.38 -15.25 -14.97
CA SER A 111 22.19 -15.02 -13.78
C SER A 111 22.03 -13.60 -13.24
N TRP A 112 22.21 -13.43 -11.95
CA TRP A 112 22.30 -12.14 -11.30
C TRP A 112 23.42 -11.29 -11.88
N ARG A 113 23.11 -10.04 -12.18
CA ARG A 113 24.07 -9.02 -12.61
C ARG A 113 24.17 -7.93 -11.57
N LYS A 114 25.41 -7.60 -11.19
CA LYS A 114 25.69 -6.49 -10.29
C LYS A 114 25.80 -5.19 -11.09
N TYR A 115 25.09 -4.19 -10.63
CA TYR A 115 25.19 -2.82 -11.15
C TYR A 115 25.74 -1.92 -10.03
N LYS A 116 26.67 -1.05 -10.39
CA LYS A 116 27.05 0.04 -9.48
C LYS A 116 25.87 1.01 -9.45
N SER A 117 25.22 1.16 -8.31
CA SER A 117 24.13 2.11 -8.19
C SER A 117 24.70 3.53 -8.33
N SER A 118 24.19 4.28 -9.30
CA SER A 118 24.43 5.74 -9.33
C SER A 118 23.59 6.40 -8.27
N SER A 119 23.98 7.60 -7.83
CA SER A 119 23.16 8.42 -6.93
C SER A 119 21.74 8.59 -7.46
N GLU A 120 21.61 8.85 -8.77
CA GLU A 120 20.31 8.99 -9.45
C GLU A 120 19.44 7.72 -9.35
N THR A 121 20.04 6.53 -9.57
CA THR A 121 19.31 5.25 -9.44
C THR A 121 18.81 5.05 -8.01
N LEU A 122 19.64 5.36 -7.01
CA LEU A 122 19.28 5.25 -5.61
C LEU A 122 18.18 6.23 -5.21
N GLU A 123 18.27 7.46 -5.67
CA GLU A 123 17.25 8.49 -5.45
C GLU A 123 15.91 8.09 -6.05
N ARG A 124 15.90 7.49 -7.25
CA ARG A 124 14.67 6.98 -7.87
C ARG A 124 14.04 5.85 -7.05
N PHE A 125 14.83 4.89 -6.56
CA PHE A 125 14.31 3.82 -5.70
C PHE A 125 13.85 4.34 -4.34
N ASP A 126 14.59 5.24 -3.73
CA ASP A 126 14.22 5.84 -2.45
C ASP A 126 12.93 6.68 -2.59
N SER A 127 12.83 7.46 -3.66
CA SER A 127 11.63 8.22 -3.97
C SER A 127 10.42 7.31 -4.23
N ALA A 128 10.59 6.27 -5.04
CA ALA A 128 9.53 5.30 -5.31
C ALA A 128 9.07 4.58 -4.03
N ASN A 129 10.00 4.18 -3.17
CA ASN A 129 9.69 3.56 -1.88
C ASN A 129 8.94 4.49 -0.92
N LYS A 130 9.25 5.77 -0.94
CA LYS A 130 8.64 6.77 -0.07
C LYS A 130 7.38 7.41 -0.65
N MET A 131 7.06 7.15 -1.92
CA MET A 131 6.01 7.86 -2.65
C MET A 131 4.65 7.83 -1.93
N SER A 132 4.22 6.68 -1.40
CA SER A 132 2.98 6.58 -0.62
C SER A 132 3.03 7.29 0.74
N ARG A 133 4.24 7.61 1.22
CA ARG A 133 4.54 8.19 2.53
C ARG A 133 5.20 9.56 2.43
N ASP A 134 5.34 10.11 1.22
CA ASP A 134 5.90 11.41 1.02
C ASP A 134 4.98 12.52 1.57
N LYS A 135 5.56 13.69 1.71
CA LYS A 135 4.83 14.83 2.26
C LYS A 135 3.63 15.21 1.41
N GLU A 136 3.74 15.13 0.09
CA GLU A 136 2.68 15.54 -0.85
C GLU A 136 1.47 14.63 -0.74
N ASN A 137 1.66 13.32 -0.72
CA ASN A 137 0.58 12.35 -0.55
C ASN A 137 -0.05 12.43 0.85
N ILE A 138 0.76 12.62 1.90
CA ILE A 138 0.25 12.83 3.26
C ILE A 138 -0.59 14.11 3.34
N ASP A 139 -0.10 15.21 2.81
CA ASP A 139 -0.81 16.50 2.80
C ASP A 139 -2.09 16.42 1.95
N PHE A 140 -2.05 15.70 0.83
CA PHE A 140 -3.22 15.43 0.00
C PHE A 140 -4.31 14.67 0.77
N LEU A 141 -3.95 13.56 1.43
CA LEU A 141 -4.90 12.77 2.23
C LEU A 141 -5.52 13.62 3.36
N LYS A 142 -4.71 14.38 4.09
CA LYS A 142 -5.18 15.26 5.17
C LYS A 142 -6.13 16.35 4.67
N SER A 143 -5.77 16.99 3.56
CA SER A 143 -6.59 18.07 2.98
C SER A 143 -7.92 17.57 2.41
N ASN A 144 -8.02 16.30 2.09
CA ASN A 144 -9.21 15.67 1.51
C ASN A 144 -9.85 14.63 2.42
N ALA A 145 -9.55 14.66 3.72
CA ALA A 145 -10.03 13.67 4.67
C ALA A 145 -11.57 13.55 4.70
N ASN A 146 -12.28 14.66 4.54
CA ASN A 146 -13.74 14.70 4.55
C ASN A 146 -14.39 14.05 3.30
N ASP A 147 -13.62 13.75 2.26
CA ASP A 147 -14.11 13.04 1.08
C ASP A 147 -14.21 11.53 1.34
N PHE A 148 -13.60 11.04 2.41
CA PHE A 148 -13.61 9.62 2.77
C PHE A 148 -14.71 9.30 3.78
N ASN A 149 -15.33 8.13 3.59
CA ASN A 149 -16.15 7.47 4.62
C ASN A 149 -15.28 6.53 5.42
N VAL A 150 -15.56 6.42 6.73
CA VAL A 150 -14.90 5.47 7.64
C VAL A 150 -15.90 4.44 8.11
N GLU A 151 -15.59 3.18 7.90
CA GLU A 151 -16.38 2.05 8.39
C GLU A 151 -15.53 1.16 9.28
N GLU A 152 -16.16 0.58 10.29
CA GLU A 152 -15.53 -0.39 11.17
C GLU A 152 -15.77 -1.81 10.63
N GLN A 153 -14.70 -2.56 10.39
CA GLN A 153 -14.78 -3.93 9.90
C GLN A 153 -13.83 -4.84 10.71
N GLY A 154 -14.37 -5.57 11.67
CA GLY A 154 -13.59 -6.43 12.56
C GLY A 154 -12.51 -5.63 13.30
N ASP A 155 -11.26 -6.01 13.18
CA ASP A 155 -10.11 -5.34 13.81
C ASP A 155 -9.55 -4.17 12.99
N ASN A 156 -10.27 -3.74 11.94
CA ASN A 156 -9.83 -2.72 11.02
C ASN A 156 -10.84 -1.57 10.90
N TYR A 157 -10.36 -0.42 10.46
CA TYR A 157 -11.14 0.62 9.81
C TYR A 157 -10.92 0.56 8.31
N VAL A 158 -11.97 0.83 7.54
CA VAL A 158 -11.91 0.95 6.07
C VAL A 158 -12.26 2.38 5.70
N LEU A 159 -11.31 3.06 5.11
CA LEU A 159 -11.46 4.40 4.55
C LEU A 159 -11.84 4.26 3.08
N THR A 160 -12.98 4.80 2.67
CA THR A 160 -13.47 4.66 1.29
C THR A 160 -13.76 6.03 0.68
N TYR A 161 -13.20 6.26 -0.49
CA TYR A 161 -13.57 7.34 -1.41
C TYR A 161 -14.11 6.73 -2.70
N SER A 162 -15.13 7.33 -3.30
CA SER A 162 -15.61 7.00 -4.64
C SER A 162 -16.13 8.27 -5.32
N GLY A 163 -15.63 8.55 -6.52
CA GLY A 163 -15.99 9.76 -7.26
C GLY A 163 -15.21 9.91 -8.56
N SER A 164 -15.35 11.09 -9.17
CA SER A 164 -14.70 11.44 -10.44
C SER A 164 -13.87 12.74 -10.36
N ASP A 165 -13.59 13.22 -9.14
CA ASP A 165 -12.79 14.43 -8.97
C ASP A 165 -11.36 14.21 -9.47
N THR A 166 -10.94 15.06 -10.39
CA THR A 166 -9.66 14.94 -11.09
C THR A 166 -8.44 15.05 -10.17
N LYS A 167 -8.56 15.64 -8.98
CA LYS A 167 -7.49 15.70 -7.98
C LYS A 167 -7.00 14.30 -7.55
N TYR A 168 -7.88 13.27 -7.61
CA TYR A 168 -7.54 11.89 -7.28
C TYR A 168 -6.79 11.16 -8.40
N LYS A 169 -6.70 11.75 -9.60
CA LYS A 169 -5.90 11.19 -10.69
C LYS A 169 -4.41 11.18 -10.35
N ASP A 170 -3.91 12.24 -9.74
CA ASP A 170 -2.50 12.33 -9.34
C ASP A 170 -2.18 11.34 -8.22
N PHE A 171 -3.13 11.14 -7.29
CA PHE A 171 -3.03 10.08 -6.27
C PHE A 171 -2.98 8.68 -6.89
N LEU A 172 -3.81 8.40 -7.91
CA LEU A 172 -3.75 7.16 -8.67
C LEU A 172 -2.36 6.96 -9.30
N ILE A 173 -1.85 7.99 -9.98
CA ILE A 173 -0.54 7.94 -10.64
C ILE A 173 0.59 7.67 -9.63
N SER A 174 0.56 8.33 -8.49
CA SER A 174 1.56 8.12 -7.43
C SER A 174 1.51 6.72 -6.81
N SER A 175 0.37 6.04 -6.91
CA SER A 175 0.22 4.64 -6.45
C SER A 175 0.77 3.62 -7.46
N PHE A 176 1.07 4.05 -8.68
CA PHE A 176 1.68 3.26 -9.75
C PHE A 176 3.21 3.39 -9.72
N ILE A 177 3.85 2.85 -8.71
CA ILE A 177 5.29 2.95 -8.53
C ILE A 177 6.03 2.43 -9.79
N GLY A 178 6.64 3.34 -10.55
CA GLY A 178 7.62 3.01 -11.58
C GLY A 178 7.08 2.44 -12.89
N PHE A 179 5.79 2.40 -13.11
CA PHE A 179 5.19 1.86 -14.34
C PHE A 179 4.85 2.98 -15.34
N GLY A 180 5.80 3.25 -16.23
CA GLY A 180 5.58 4.12 -17.38
C GLY A 180 5.88 5.61 -17.15
N GLU A 181 5.88 6.37 -18.24
CA GLU A 181 6.03 7.82 -18.18
C GLU A 181 4.71 8.44 -17.68
N MET A 182 4.75 9.15 -16.56
CA MET A 182 3.61 9.88 -15.98
C MET A 182 2.95 10.84 -17.00
N SER A 183 3.72 11.31 -18.00
CA SER A 183 3.22 12.15 -19.09
C SER A 183 2.09 11.51 -19.90
N GLU A 184 2.06 10.20 -20.06
CA GLU A 184 1.01 9.50 -20.82
C GLU A 184 -0.35 9.59 -20.09
N PHE A 185 -0.37 9.50 -18.76
CA PHE A 185 -1.61 9.63 -18.00
C PHE A 185 -2.28 11.00 -18.12
N ASN A 186 -1.53 12.05 -18.47
CA ASN A 186 -2.09 13.37 -18.72
C ASN A 186 -3.00 13.42 -19.94
N ARG A 187 -2.91 12.42 -20.82
CA ARG A 187 -3.76 12.27 -22.01
C ARG A 187 -5.12 11.63 -21.72
N TYR A 188 -5.36 11.21 -20.48
CA TYR A 188 -6.62 10.58 -20.07
C TYR A 188 -7.40 11.48 -19.13
N ASP A 189 -8.72 11.40 -19.21
CA ASP A 189 -9.65 11.95 -18.23
C ASP A 189 -10.06 10.85 -17.25
N LEU A 190 -10.04 11.17 -15.97
CA LEU A 190 -10.61 10.32 -14.93
C LEU A 190 -12.13 10.35 -15.03
N LYS A 191 -12.77 9.19 -15.18
CA LYS A 191 -14.24 9.05 -15.19
C LYS A 191 -14.76 8.59 -13.85
N ASN A 192 -14.08 7.67 -13.23
CA ASN A 192 -14.38 7.20 -11.89
C ASN A 192 -13.12 6.67 -11.21
N ILE A 193 -13.06 6.82 -9.88
CA ILE A 193 -12.06 6.16 -9.03
C ILE A 193 -12.72 5.76 -7.72
N THR A 194 -12.39 4.55 -7.26
CA THR A 194 -12.70 4.10 -5.91
C THR A 194 -11.40 3.75 -5.20
N ILE A 195 -11.20 4.31 -4.02
CA ILE A 195 -10.06 4.05 -3.15
C ILE A 195 -10.60 3.43 -1.87
N LYS A 196 -10.08 2.25 -1.50
CA LYS A 196 -10.37 1.61 -0.21
C LYS A 196 -9.05 1.34 0.50
N GLN A 197 -8.81 2.06 1.58
CA GLN A 197 -7.66 1.84 2.45
C GLN A 197 -8.11 1.16 3.72
N THR A 198 -7.67 -0.07 3.95
CA THR A 198 -7.87 -0.81 5.20
C THR A 198 -6.69 -0.54 6.12
N ILE A 199 -6.98 -0.15 7.37
CA ILE A 199 -5.99 0.15 8.42
C ILE A 199 -6.35 -0.58 9.71
N LYS A 200 -5.36 -0.98 10.51
CA LYS A 200 -5.60 -1.60 11.83
C LYS A 200 -6.20 -0.60 12.80
N LYS A 201 -7.19 -1.01 13.58
CA LYS A 201 -7.75 -0.19 14.67
C LYS A 201 -6.72 0.14 15.75
N SER A 202 -5.85 -0.80 16.06
CA SER A 202 -4.92 -0.68 17.19
C SER A 202 -3.74 0.27 16.92
N SER A 203 -3.27 0.35 15.67
CA SER A 203 -2.05 1.10 15.32
C SER A 203 -2.22 2.07 14.16
N PHE A 204 -3.36 2.05 13.47
CA PHE A 204 -3.64 2.79 12.22
C PHE A 204 -2.65 2.47 11.09
N GLU A 205 -1.89 1.41 11.21
CA GLU A 205 -0.99 0.93 10.16
C GLU A 205 -1.77 0.40 8.95
N PRO A 206 -1.24 0.56 7.71
CA PRO A 206 -1.85 0.02 6.51
C PRO A 206 -1.91 -1.51 6.55
N VAL A 207 -2.99 -2.07 6.03
CA VAL A 207 -3.20 -3.51 5.83
C VAL A 207 -3.38 -3.81 4.36
N GLU A 208 -4.32 -3.11 3.71
CA GLU A 208 -4.66 -3.32 2.30
C GLU A 208 -5.09 -2.00 1.67
N LEU A 209 -4.61 -1.74 0.46
CA LEU A 209 -5.06 -0.66 -0.41
C LEU A 209 -5.66 -1.28 -1.68
N ASN A 210 -6.91 -0.95 -1.98
CA ASN A 210 -7.56 -1.29 -3.24
C ASN A 210 -7.92 0.00 -3.97
N ILE A 211 -7.47 0.13 -5.21
CA ILE A 211 -7.85 1.23 -6.10
C ILE A 211 -8.42 0.63 -7.37
N THR A 212 -9.60 1.12 -7.77
CA THR A 212 -10.14 0.86 -9.11
C THR A 212 -10.39 2.20 -9.79
N SER A 213 -10.09 2.30 -11.07
CA SER A 213 -10.33 3.53 -11.82
C SER A 213 -10.71 3.27 -13.26
N GLU A 214 -11.54 4.16 -13.80
CA GLU A 214 -11.89 4.22 -15.21
C GLU A 214 -11.36 5.52 -15.80
N LEU A 215 -10.62 5.39 -16.89
CA LEU A 215 -10.00 6.47 -17.63
C LEU A 215 -10.50 6.46 -19.07
N THR A 216 -10.64 7.63 -19.68
CA THR A 216 -10.96 7.75 -21.10
C THR A 216 -9.95 8.66 -21.77
N TYR A 217 -9.43 8.26 -22.92
CA TYR A 217 -8.47 9.05 -23.66
C TYR A 217 -9.12 10.34 -24.18
N LYS A 218 -8.47 11.47 -23.97
CA LYS A 218 -9.03 12.81 -24.24
C LYS A 218 -9.38 13.06 -25.70
N TYR A 219 -8.63 12.44 -26.62
CA TYR A 219 -8.73 12.69 -28.06
C TYR A 219 -9.55 11.63 -28.79
N ASP A 220 -9.91 10.53 -28.13
CA ASP A 220 -10.75 9.46 -28.67
C ASP A 220 -11.48 8.72 -27.53
N SER A 221 -12.77 8.99 -27.37
CA SER A 221 -13.60 8.41 -26.32
C SER A 221 -13.84 6.90 -26.47
N SER A 222 -13.50 6.31 -27.62
CA SER A 222 -13.53 4.85 -27.81
C SER A 222 -12.33 4.14 -27.16
N VAL A 223 -11.30 4.91 -26.76
CA VAL A 223 -10.13 4.41 -26.04
C VAL A 223 -10.36 4.61 -24.55
N LYS A 224 -10.45 3.50 -23.83
CA LYS A 224 -10.70 3.46 -22.39
C LYS A 224 -9.66 2.62 -21.70
N SER A 225 -9.33 2.96 -20.47
CA SER A 225 -8.48 2.17 -19.59
C SER A 225 -9.18 1.93 -18.26
N TYR A 226 -9.22 0.69 -17.83
CA TYR A 226 -9.63 0.29 -16.48
C TYR A 226 -8.40 -0.19 -15.72
N ILE A 227 -8.20 0.36 -14.54
CA ILE A 227 -7.04 0.03 -13.70
C ILE A 227 -7.55 -0.49 -12.37
N GLU A 228 -7.00 -1.60 -11.95
CA GLU A 228 -7.22 -2.19 -10.62
C GLU A 228 -5.88 -2.44 -9.95
N ILE A 229 -5.71 -1.91 -8.75
CA ILE A 229 -4.54 -2.10 -7.89
C ILE A 229 -5.01 -2.70 -6.59
N LYS A 230 -4.40 -3.80 -6.20
CA LYS A 230 -4.59 -4.38 -4.87
C LYS A 230 -3.23 -4.56 -4.22
N THR A 231 -2.97 -3.83 -3.14
CA THR A 231 -1.73 -3.91 -2.38
C THR A 231 -2.01 -4.33 -0.96
N THR A 232 -1.34 -5.36 -0.48
CA THR A 232 -1.34 -5.77 0.93
C THR A 232 0.01 -5.45 1.55
N THR A 233 -0.03 -4.94 2.78
CA THR A 233 1.17 -4.59 3.55
C THR A 233 1.23 -5.42 4.82
N SER A 234 2.41 -5.92 5.14
CA SER A 234 2.66 -6.75 6.32
C SER A 234 4.08 -6.52 6.87
N ASN A 235 4.39 -7.14 8.01
CA ASN A 235 5.71 -7.07 8.65
C ASN A 235 6.22 -5.62 8.83
N ILE A 236 5.32 -4.69 9.15
CA ILE A 236 5.66 -3.28 9.36
C ILE A 236 6.64 -3.18 10.53
N ASN A 237 7.77 -2.50 10.29
CA ASN A 237 8.89 -2.33 11.22
C ASN A 237 9.54 -3.64 11.72
N LEU A 238 9.18 -4.78 11.13
CA LEU A 238 9.73 -6.10 11.44
C LEU A 238 10.55 -6.68 10.29
N GLY A 239 10.52 -6.04 9.12
CA GLY A 239 11.13 -6.53 7.90
C GLY A 239 12.66 -6.57 7.98
N LYS A 240 13.22 -7.67 7.49
CA LYS A 240 14.65 -7.81 7.20
C LYS A 240 14.77 -8.22 5.75
N VAL A 241 15.66 -7.55 5.02
CA VAL A 241 15.93 -7.91 3.64
C VAL A 241 16.84 -9.13 3.62
N ALA A 242 16.29 -10.28 3.21
CA ALA A 242 17.04 -11.50 3.02
C ALA A 242 17.72 -11.48 1.64
N GLN A 243 18.98 -11.95 1.61
CA GLN A 243 19.67 -12.19 0.34
C GLN A 243 19.00 -13.37 -0.38
N PRO A 244 18.74 -13.26 -1.71
CA PRO A 244 18.27 -14.41 -2.47
C PRO A 244 19.24 -15.60 -2.40
N ASP A 245 18.73 -16.83 -2.24
CA ASP A 245 19.53 -18.04 -2.06
C ASP A 245 20.44 -18.33 -3.25
N ASP A 246 20.00 -17.97 -4.44
CA ASP A 246 20.73 -18.17 -5.70
C ASP A 246 21.69 -17.02 -6.05
N LEU A 247 21.73 -15.96 -5.23
CA LEU A 247 22.68 -14.86 -5.41
C LEU A 247 24.00 -15.18 -4.71
N LYS A 248 24.98 -15.65 -5.48
CA LYS A 248 26.36 -15.80 -4.98
C LYS A 248 27.07 -14.45 -5.03
N VAL A 249 27.11 -13.77 -3.89
CA VAL A 249 27.98 -12.59 -3.75
C VAL A 249 29.40 -13.06 -3.55
N THR A 250 30.20 -13.09 -4.62
CA THR A 250 31.64 -13.20 -4.47
C THR A 250 32.14 -11.91 -3.81
N ASN A 251 32.54 -12.02 -2.55
CA ASN A 251 33.31 -10.96 -1.90
C ASN A 251 34.69 -10.92 -2.57
N ASN A 252 34.78 -10.26 -3.72
CA ASN A 252 36.08 -9.85 -4.21
C ASN A 252 36.49 -8.67 -3.33
N LEU A 253 37.36 -8.98 -2.37
CA LEU A 253 38.16 -8.05 -1.58
C LEU A 253 38.98 -7.14 -2.48
#